data_3c45a08064af3b54672cf9f33d871d8b
#
_entry.id   3c45a08064af3b54672cf9f33d871d8b
#
_cell.length_a   1.000
_cell.length_b   1.000
_cell.length_c   1.000
_cell.angle_alpha   90.00
_cell.angle_beta   90.00
_cell.angle_gamma   90.00
#
_symmetry.space_group_name_H-M   'P 1'
#
loop_
_entity.id
_entity.type
_entity.pdbx_description
1 polymer ?
#
loop_
_entity_poly.entity_id
_entity_poly.type
_entity_poly.pdbx_seq_one_letter_code
_entity_poly.pdbx_strand_id
1 'polypeptide(L)'
;MYTNADVTLYLYSKEGRNVRYTRVPIEGVYWEDVQQSTFLKTGQRDAASVLLVIPYESLNRSLHITRGKDLVVKGIITDEIDSSTQEALSKSLAALKAAHDYVTVTTADERLYGSESVWHYELSCK
;
A
#
# COMPACT_ATOMS: atom_id res chain seq x y z
N MET A 1 10.88 16.48 -2.56
CA MET A 1 10.17 15.90 -1.39
C MET A 1 11.07 14.88 -0.71
N TYR A 2 11.07 14.86 0.60
CA TYR A 2 11.90 13.92 1.37
C TYR A 2 11.38 12.50 1.23
N THR A 3 12.27 11.54 0.97
CA THR A 3 11.94 10.12 0.88
C THR A 3 12.90 9.32 1.75
N ASN A 4 12.40 8.25 2.36
CA ASN A 4 13.17 7.43 3.29
C ASN A 4 13.06 5.92 3.06
N ALA A 5 12.27 5.52 2.07
CA ALA A 5 12.04 4.10 1.83
C ALA A 5 11.66 3.82 0.38
N ASP A 6 11.65 2.55 0.03
CA ASP A 6 11.08 2.04 -1.21
C ASP A 6 9.97 1.07 -0.83
N VAL A 7 8.98 0.92 -1.71
CA VAL A 7 7.86 0.01 -1.45
C VAL A 7 7.48 -0.75 -2.71
N THR A 8 6.78 -1.86 -2.53
CA THR A 8 6.12 -2.58 -3.60
C THR A 8 4.63 -2.60 -3.30
N LEU A 9 3.84 -2.07 -4.22
CA LEU A 9 2.38 -2.07 -4.12
C LEU A 9 1.81 -3.27 -4.87
N TYR A 10 0.75 -3.85 -4.32
CA TYR A 10 -0.04 -4.85 -4.99
C TYR A 10 -1.45 -4.30 -5.13
N LEU A 11 -1.77 -3.80 -6.32
CA LEU A 11 -3.00 -3.10 -6.60
C LEU A 11 -4.09 -4.10 -7.00
N TYR A 12 -5.16 -4.11 -6.23
CA TYR A 12 -6.32 -4.95 -6.47
C TYR A 12 -7.15 -4.40 -7.63
N SER A 13 -7.57 -5.28 -8.52
CA SER A 13 -8.56 -4.95 -9.54
C SER A 13 -9.49 -6.14 -9.75
N LYS A 14 -10.71 -5.86 -10.15
CA LYS A 14 -11.71 -6.88 -10.39
C LYS A 14 -12.44 -6.60 -11.69
N GLU A 15 -12.42 -7.57 -12.60
CA GLU A 15 -13.20 -7.55 -13.82
C GLU A 15 -14.19 -8.73 -13.79
N GLY A 16 -15.49 -8.42 -13.66
CA GLY A 16 -16.50 -9.45 -13.52
C GLY A 16 -16.25 -10.32 -12.29
N ARG A 17 -15.90 -11.58 -12.47
CA ARG A 17 -15.57 -12.52 -11.41
C ARG A 17 -14.08 -12.68 -11.18
N ASN A 18 -13.25 -12.05 -12.02
CA ASN A 18 -11.81 -12.20 -11.97
C ASN A 18 -11.18 -11.12 -11.10
N VAL A 19 -10.43 -11.56 -10.08
CA VAL A 19 -9.66 -10.69 -9.20
C VAL A 19 -8.20 -10.76 -9.63
N ARG A 20 -7.55 -9.61 -9.71
CA ARG A 20 -6.15 -9.51 -10.09
C ARG A 20 -5.43 -8.55 -9.16
N TYR A 21 -4.17 -8.88 -8.85
CA TYR A 21 -3.25 -7.99 -8.14
C TYR A 21 -2.09 -7.66 -9.05
N THR A 22 -1.83 -6.37 -9.24
CA THR A 22 -0.73 -5.89 -10.09
C THR A 22 0.40 -5.39 -9.20
N ARG A 23 1.60 -5.94 -9.38
CA ARG A 23 2.79 -5.51 -8.65
C ARG A 23 3.32 -4.20 -9.24
N VAL A 24 3.50 -3.20 -8.38
CA VAL A 24 4.05 -1.90 -8.77
C VAL A 24 5.16 -1.54 -7.79
N PRO A 25 6.44 -1.73 -8.16
CA PRO A 25 7.54 -1.28 -7.34
C PRO A 25 7.71 0.23 -7.47
N ILE A 26 7.96 0.92 -6.35
CA ILE A 26 8.15 2.36 -6.32
C ILE A 26 9.38 2.68 -5.49
N GLU A 27 10.36 3.32 -6.09
CA GLU A 27 11.54 3.83 -5.42
C GLU A 27 11.31 5.27 -5.00
N GLY A 28 11.67 5.59 -3.75
CA GLY A 28 11.58 6.96 -3.24
C GLY A 28 10.19 7.34 -2.75
N VAL A 29 9.82 6.82 -1.59
CA VAL A 29 8.58 7.18 -0.89
C VAL A 29 8.92 7.61 0.53
N TYR A 30 7.97 8.25 1.21
CA TYR A 30 8.07 8.54 2.62
C TYR A 30 7.22 7.53 3.39
N TRP A 31 7.85 6.84 4.33
CA TRP A 31 7.21 5.83 5.18
C TRP A 31 7.33 6.25 6.63
N GLU A 32 6.21 6.34 7.33
CA GLU A 32 6.17 6.68 8.74
C GLU A 32 5.30 5.68 9.49
N ASP A 33 5.88 5.01 10.48
CA ASP A 33 5.15 4.16 11.39
C ASP A 33 4.54 5.03 12.47
N VAL A 34 3.22 5.04 12.56
CA VAL A 34 2.48 5.81 13.55
C VAL A 34 1.84 4.86 14.54
N GLN A 35 2.26 4.96 15.80
CA GLN A 35 1.62 4.22 16.88
C GLN A 35 0.77 5.19 17.69
N GLN A 36 -0.49 4.86 17.85
CA GLN A 36 -1.42 5.63 18.66
C GLN A 36 -1.90 4.78 19.82
N SER A 37 -1.76 5.32 21.02
CA SER A 37 -2.30 4.72 22.23
C SER A 37 -3.55 5.48 22.62
N THR A 38 -4.67 4.78 22.74
CA THR A 38 -5.95 5.35 23.14
C THR A 38 -6.40 4.73 24.45
N PHE A 39 -6.63 5.58 25.46
CA PHE A 39 -7.18 5.15 26.73
C PHE A 39 -8.70 5.10 26.65
N LEU A 40 -9.27 3.92 26.85
CA LEU A 40 -10.70 3.69 26.87
C LEU A 40 -11.16 3.47 28.32
N LYS A 41 -12.47 3.54 28.57
CA LYS A 41 -13.01 3.22 29.88
C LYS A 41 -12.66 1.81 30.36
N THR A 42 -12.40 0.90 29.44
CA THR A 42 -12.08 -0.50 29.71
C THR A 42 -10.59 -0.80 29.63
N GLY A 43 -9.74 0.20 29.38
CA GLY A 43 -8.30 0.02 29.32
C GLY A 43 -7.64 0.76 28.16
N GLN A 44 -6.36 0.51 27.97
CA GLN A 44 -5.56 1.09 26.91
C GLN A 44 -5.65 0.22 25.67
N ARG A 45 -5.83 0.85 24.52
CA ARG A 45 -5.80 0.19 23.23
C ARG A 45 -4.75 0.83 22.35
N ASP A 46 -3.84 0.01 21.84
CA ASP A 46 -2.80 0.44 20.91
C ASP A 46 -3.28 0.19 19.48
N ALA A 47 -3.15 1.20 18.65
CA ALA A 47 -3.41 1.09 17.21
C ALA A 47 -2.13 1.46 16.47
N ALA A 48 -1.61 0.53 15.66
CA ALA A 48 -0.49 0.78 14.79
C ALA A 48 -1.01 1.13 13.39
N SER A 49 -0.47 2.16 12.78
CA SER A 49 -0.78 2.53 11.42
C SER A 49 0.48 3.01 10.69
N VAL A 50 0.42 3.03 9.37
CA VAL A 50 1.52 3.49 8.53
C VAL A 50 1.00 4.63 7.67
N LEU A 51 1.73 5.73 7.65
CA LEU A 51 1.52 6.82 6.70
C LEU A 51 2.51 6.64 5.56
N LEU A 52 2.00 6.49 4.35
CA LEU A 52 2.81 6.36 3.15
C LEU A 52 2.54 7.55 2.25
N VAL A 53 3.58 8.31 1.94
CA VAL A 53 3.51 9.43 0.99
C VAL A 53 4.30 9.04 -0.25
N ILE A 54 3.63 9.00 -1.40
CA ILE A 54 4.24 8.65 -2.66
C ILE A 54 4.35 9.92 -3.51
N PRO A 55 5.55 10.49 -3.68
CA PRO A 55 5.73 11.64 -4.55
C PRO A 55 5.36 11.28 -5.98
N TYR A 56 4.63 12.15 -6.67
CA TYR A 56 4.23 11.92 -8.05
C TYR A 56 5.44 11.71 -8.96
N GLU A 57 6.53 12.42 -8.70
CA GLU A 57 7.78 12.29 -9.47
C GLU A 57 8.42 10.90 -9.37
N SER A 58 8.22 10.18 -8.25
CA SER A 58 8.72 8.81 -8.07
C SER A 58 7.91 7.80 -8.87
N LEU A 59 6.67 8.12 -9.16
CA LEU A 59 5.74 7.23 -9.85
C LEU A 59 5.54 7.62 -11.31
N ASN A 60 5.45 8.91 -11.57
CA ASN A 60 5.26 9.53 -12.88
C ASN A 60 4.05 9.02 -13.66
N ARG A 61 3.03 8.60 -12.95
CA ARG A 61 1.75 8.14 -13.51
C ARG A 61 0.66 8.16 -12.43
N SER A 62 -0.60 8.10 -12.85
CA SER A 62 -1.71 7.99 -11.92
C SER A 62 -1.85 6.55 -11.40
N LEU A 63 -2.18 6.43 -10.12
CA LEU A 63 -2.49 5.15 -9.49
C LEU A 63 -3.98 5.05 -9.24
N HIS A 64 -4.51 3.86 -9.43
CA HIS A 64 -5.85 3.53 -9.00
C HIS A 64 -5.78 2.70 -7.72
N ILE A 65 -6.13 3.32 -6.59
CA ILE A 65 -6.03 2.70 -5.28
C ILE A 65 -7.40 2.19 -4.84
N THR A 66 -7.46 0.94 -4.41
CA THR A 66 -8.69 0.34 -3.87
C THR A 66 -8.56 0.21 -2.37
N ARG A 67 -9.36 0.97 -1.63
CA ARG A 67 -9.33 0.98 -0.17
C ARG A 67 -9.70 -0.38 0.40
N GLY A 68 -8.95 -0.82 1.39
CA GLY A 68 -9.18 -2.08 2.07
C GLY A 68 -8.72 -3.33 1.32
N LYS A 69 -8.22 -3.17 0.09
CA LYS A 69 -7.81 -4.29 -0.76
C LYS A 69 -6.34 -4.24 -1.16
N ASP A 70 -5.81 -3.06 -1.46
CA ASP A 70 -4.44 -2.92 -1.92
C ASP A 70 -3.46 -3.21 -0.79
N LEU A 71 -2.37 -3.88 -1.13
CA LEU A 71 -1.33 -4.27 -0.18
C LEU A 71 -0.06 -3.48 -0.45
N VAL A 72 0.69 -3.21 0.62
CA VAL A 72 1.98 -2.52 0.55
C VAL A 72 3.01 -3.34 1.30
N VAL A 73 4.14 -3.61 0.66
CA VAL A 73 5.30 -4.24 1.28
C VAL A 73 6.46 -3.25 1.26
N LYS A 74 7.12 -3.04 2.39
CA LYS A 74 8.28 -2.15 2.49
C LYS A 74 9.47 -2.81 1.79
N GLY A 75 10.13 -2.06 0.90
CA GLY A 75 11.22 -2.55 0.07
C GLY A 75 10.74 -2.98 -1.31
N ILE A 76 11.67 -3.21 -2.21
CA ILE A 76 11.38 -3.70 -3.56
C ILE A 76 11.49 -5.22 -3.56
N ILE A 77 10.38 -5.89 -3.84
CA ILE A 77 10.34 -7.35 -3.92
C ILE A 77 9.87 -7.78 -5.31
N THR A 78 10.25 -8.99 -5.70
CA THR A 78 9.96 -9.53 -7.03
C THR A 78 8.81 -10.54 -7.03
N ASP A 79 8.23 -10.82 -5.88
CA ASP A 79 7.13 -11.77 -5.76
C ASP A 79 5.92 -11.31 -6.56
N GLU A 80 5.42 -12.17 -7.42
CA GLU A 80 4.25 -11.90 -8.25
C GLU A 80 3.04 -12.65 -7.72
N ILE A 81 1.86 -12.05 -7.88
CA ILE A 81 0.60 -12.72 -7.53
C ILE A 81 0.04 -13.37 -8.78
N ASP A 82 -0.12 -14.69 -8.74
CA ASP A 82 -0.70 -15.44 -9.84
C ASP A 82 -2.23 -15.37 -9.77
N SER A 83 -2.81 -14.65 -10.71
CA SER A 83 -4.25 -14.43 -10.79
C SER A 83 -4.92 -15.28 -11.88
N SER A 84 -4.25 -16.32 -12.37
CA SER A 84 -4.77 -17.18 -13.45
C SER A 84 -5.99 -17.97 -13.01
N THR A 85 -6.01 -18.41 -11.76
CA THR A 85 -7.16 -19.08 -11.14
C THR A 85 -7.37 -18.53 -9.73
N GLN A 86 -8.55 -18.74 -9.17
CA GLN A 86 -8.82 -18.30 -7.80
C GLN A 86 -7.96 -19.05 -6.79
N GLU A 87 -7.71 -20.33 -7.03
CA GLU A 87 -6.83 -21.13 -6.18
C GLU A 87 -5.38 -20.63 -6.22
N ALA A 88 -4.86 -20.35 -7.41
CA ALA A 88 -3.52 -19.80 -7.59
C ALA A 88 -3.40 -18.42 -6.95
N LEU A 89 -4.43 -17.59 -7.06
CA LEU A 89 -4.49 -16.29 -6.41
C LEU A 89 -4.40 -16.43 -4.88
N SER A 90 -5.20 -17.29 -4.30
CA SER A 90 -5.21 -17.52 -2.85
C SER A 90 -3.86 -18.04 -2.36
N LYS A 91 -3.25 -18.97 -3.07
CA LYS A 91 -1.93 -19.52 -2.72
C LYS A 91 -0.83 -18.47 -2.81
N SER A 92 -0.84 -17.66 -3.88
CA SER A 92 0.16 -16.61 -4.08
C SER A 92 0.07 -15.54 -3.00
N LEU A 93 -1.15 -15.13 -2.66
CA LEU A 93 -1.38 -14.17 -1.59
C LEU A 93 -0.94 -14.71 -0.23
N ALA A 94 -1.27 -15.96 0.08
CA ALA A 94 -0.87 -16.57 1.33
C ALA A 94 0.66 -16.67 1.44
N ALA A 95 1.34 -17.03 0.36
CA ALA A 95 2.79 -17.10 0.32
C ALA A 95 3.42 -15.74 0.52
N LEU A 96 2.89 -14.69 -0.12
CA LEU A 96 3.37 -13.33 0.05
C LEU A 96 3.21 -12.86 1.50
N LYS A 97 2.06 -13.08 2.07
CA LYS A 97 1.75 -12.66 3.46
C LYS A 97 2.59 -13.42 4.49
N ALA A 98 2.94 -14.67 4.21
CA ALA A 98 3.80 -15.45 5.08
C ALA A 98 5.28 -15.06 4.97
N ALA A 99 5.74 -14.65 3.79
CA ALA A 99 7.14 -14.34 3.52
C ALA A 99 7.53 -12.90 3.87
N HIS A 100 6.58 -11.97 3.83
CA HIS A 100 6.84 -10.55 4.00
C HIS A 100 5.86 -9.91 4.98
N ASP A 101 6.35 -8.91 5.71
CA ASP A 101 5.47 -8.03 6.47
C ASP A 101 4.76 -7.09 5.49
N TYR A 102 3.46 -6.98 5.63
CA TYR A 102 2.65 -6.16 4.75
C TYR A 102 1.68 -5.29 5.54
N VAL A 103 1.21 -4.23 4.90
CA VAL A 103 0.12 -3.41 5.40
C VAL A 103 -0.94 -3.28 4.31
N THR A 104 -2.17 -3.06 4.72
CA THR A 104 -3.30 -2.87 3.80
C THR A 104 -3.69 -1.40 3.75
N VAL A 105 -3.88 -0.85 2.57
CA VAL A 105 -4.32 0.54 2.39
C VAL A 105 -5.73 0.70 2.93
N THR A 106 -5.92 1.59 3.90
CA THR A 106 -7.25 1.87 4.46
C THR A 106 -7.86 3.14 3.89
N THR A 107 -7.04 4.17 3.64
CA THR A 107 -7.49 5.40 2.98
C THR A 107 -6.44 5.86 1.99
N ALA A 108 -6.89 6.60 0.97
CA ALA A 108 -6.01 7.15 -0.05
C ALA A 108 -6.50 8.53 -0.45
N ASP A 109 -5.61 9.52 -0.42
CA ASP A 109 -5.87 10.88 -0.84
C ASP A 109 -4.90 11.29 -1.93
N GLU A 110 -5.43 11.85 -3.00
CA GLU A 110 -4.63 12.44 -4.07
C GLU A 110 -4.41 13.92 -3.78
N ARG A 111 -3.16 14.33 -3.73
CA ARG A 111 -2.76 15.72 -3.50
C ARG A 111 -2.10 16.27 -4.76
N LEU A 112 -2.85 16.33 -5.86
CA LEU A 112 -2.37 16.76 -7.17
C LEU A 112 -2.78 18.21 -7.43
N TYR A 113 -2.33 19.12 -6.57
CA TYR A 113 -2.59 20.56 -6.72
C TYR A 113 -1.36 21.37 -6.35
N GLY A 114 -1.34 22.61 -6.82
CA GLY A 114 -0.18 23.45 -6.70
C GLY A 114 0.87 23.10 -7.76
N SER A 115 2.13 23.35 -7.45
CA SER A 115 3.25 23.00 -8.32
C SER A 115 3.38 21.49 -8.44
N GLU A 116 3.67 20.99 -9.64
CA GLU A 116 3.83 19.55 -9.91
C GLU A 116 4.88 18.91 -9.01
N SER A 117 5.89 19.65 -8.59
CA SER A 117 6.94 19.14 -7.70
C SER A 117 6.45 18.75 -6.31
N VAL A 118 5.25 19.20 -5.90
CA VAL A 118 4.64 18.84 -4.61
C VAL A 118 3.48 17.88 -4.73
N TRP A 119 3.19 17.40 -5.93
CA TRP A 119 2.13 16.43 -6.14
C TRP A 119 2.50 15.09 -5.50
N HIS A 120 1.56 14.50 -4.79
CA HIS A 120 1.80 13.23 -4.11
C HIS A 120 0.48 12.53 -3.78
N TYR A 121 0.59 11.24 -3.44
CA TYR A 121 -0.49 10.46 -2.87
C TYR A 121 -0.20 10.24 -1.38
N GLU A 122 -1.20 10.41 -0.54
CA GLU A 122 -1.13 10.09 0.88
C GLU A 122 -1.97 8.87 1.16
N LEU A 123 -1.36 7.79 1.64
CA LEU A 123 -2.04 6.55 1.95
C LEU A 123 -1.92 6.27 3.44
N SER A 124 -3.03 5.97 4.09
CA SER A 124 -3.03 5.43 5.44
C SER A 124 -3.21 3.94 5.36
N CYS A 125 -2.37 3.19 6.05
CA CYS A 125 -2.30 1.73 5.96
C CYS A 125 -2.32 1.10 7.36
N LYS A 126 -2.74 -0.12 7.41
CA LYS A 126 -2.69 -0.94 8.65
C LYS A 126 -2.07 -2.29 8.41
#